data_af3f20fd5d89a72fc0309102166159ec
#
_entry.id   af3f20fd5d89a72fc0309102166159ec
#
_cell.length_a   1.000
_cell.length_b   1.000
_cell.length_c   1.000
_cell.angle_alpha   90.00
_cell.angle_beta   90.00
_cell.angle_gamma   90.00
#
_symmetry.space_group_name_H-M   'P 1'
#
loop_
_entity.id
_entity.type
_entity.pdbx_description
1 polymer ?
#
loop_
_entity_poly.entity_id
_entity_poly.type
_entity_poly.pdbx_seq_one_letter_code
_entity_poly.pdbx_strand_id
1 'polypeptide(L)'
;MKRSGMGVVGFALAAWAASVPAVAQEAPAPVPAPVPPRVSVSGGIVEGKAEADRVLFLGMPFAAPPLGANRWREPQPVLEWTGIRAATETAPACLQNDYGWNRADHVFASEDCLTLDVATPSLTGKRPVVVWIHGGSNRAGSAGGMVRSNLVRRGVVLVAVQYRLGIMGFLPHRALAAEAEAKGASGNYGLMDQIAALRWVRDNIAKFGGDPDNVTITGESAGAQDVSLMLATPLARGLFARAAIQSGTPGFGLPWRPLKEAFRIGDQLDVLLGTQGAAALRRASAASLLAADLKLHDAKLTADDFLYLRTTIDGAVLPDTPDRLFVTAPKRPVLIGSNMFEFDLPGGRPARDGFVDLSFGANADGARSFYRLDQADPAAHPRMGTRDQQIATDAIFRCPAGTLTTLLAGRGWPVWRYEFDIGTGGGLTHHGAEIQHIFGDQRAGSVHLQDYWVAFATTGDPSGDGRPAWPRTTRGAPANLLFDANGATPRTGDIRPDICKLQGLL
;
A
#
# COMPACT_ATOMS: atom_id res chain seq x y z
N MET A 1 95.83 -11.75 18.95
CA MET A 1 96.64 -12.01 20.18
C MET A 1 95.67 -12.59 21.23
N LYS A 2 96.10 -13.78 21.74
CA LYS A 2 95.79 -14.39 23.05
C LYS A 2 94.31 -14.39 23.56
N ARG A 3 93.62 -15.57 23.57
CA ARG A 3 93.56 -16.63 24.60
C ARG A 3 92.81 -16.18 25.89
N SER A 4 91.75 -16.82 26.23
CA SER A 4 91.50 -17.85 27.28
C SER A 4 89.97 -18.04 27.35
N GLY A 5 89.33 -19.11 27.34
CA GLY A 5 89.52 -20.43 27.92
C GLY A 5 88.91 -20.53 29.30
N MET A 6 87.65 -20.92 29.45
CA MET A 6 87.21 -21.52 30.70
C MET A 6 85.91 -22.34 30.44
N GLY A 7 86.02 -23.64 30.77
CA GLY A 7 84.93 -24.58 30.62
C GLY A 7 83.90 -24.50 31.69
N VAL A 8 82.70 -24.87 31.36
CA VAL A 8 81.63 -25.06 32.33
C VAL A 8 81.03 -26.49 32.15
N VAL A 9 81.10 -27.17 33.25
CA VAL A 9 80.60 -28.52 33.51
C VAL A 9 79.07 -28.56 33.30
N GLY A 10 78.62 -29.42 32.45
CA GLY A 10 77.16 -29.64 32.24
C GLY A 10 76.62 -30.61 33.28
N PHE A 11 75.63 -30.18 34.05
CA PHE A 11 74.71 -31.05 34.77
C PHE A 11 73.54 -31.41 33.90
N ALA A 12 73.39 -32.70 33.60
CA ALA A 12 72.18 -33.24 32.97
C ALA A 12 71.09 -33.45 34.02
N LEU A 13 70.04 -32.64 33.93
CA LEU A 13 68.77 -32.89 34.65
C LEU A 13 67.89 -33.73 33.77
N ALA A 14 67.65 -34.96 34.19
CA ALA A 14 66.66 -35.85 33.57
C ALA A 14 65.25 -35.37 34.03
N ALA A 15 64.49 -34.76 33.13
CA ALA A 15 63.05 -34.45 33.35
C ALA A 15 62.20 -35.70 33.07
N TRP A 16 61.60 -36.21 34.12
CA TRP A 16 60.52 -37.18 34.00
C TRP A 16 59.24 -36.47 33.48
N ALA A 17 58.85 -36.66 32.23
CA ALA A 17 57.57 -36.24 31.70
C ALA A 17 56.53 -37.25 32.14
N ALA A 18 55.70 -36.91 33.10
CA ALA A 18 54.48 -37.63 33.43
C ALA A 18 53.43 -37.33 32.32
N SER A 19 53.13 -38.30 31.51
CA SER A 19 52.03 -38.24 30.51
C SER A 19 50.69 -38.30 31.22
N VAL A 20 49.99 -37.15 31.31
CA VAL A 20 48.59 -37.10 31.73
C VAL A 20 47.76 -37.57 30.55
N PRO A 21 46.84 -38.57 30.72
CA PRO A 21 45.99 -38.97 29.65
C PRO A 21 45.02 -37.82 29.29
N ALA A 22 45.02 -37.39 28.03
CA ALA A 22 44.04 -36.43 27.52
C ALA A 22 42.66 -37.07 27.61
N VAL A 23 41.82 -36.56 28.49
CA VAL A 23 40.38 -36.88 28.48
C VAL A 23 39.81 -36.29 27.21
N ALA A 24 39.42 -37.13 26.28
CA ALA A 24 38.69 -36.71 25.07
C ALA A 24 37.38 -36.03 25.51
N GLN A 25 37.30 -34.71 25.35
CA GLN A 25 36.10 -33.98 25.59
C GLN A 25 35.13 -34.33 24.47
N GLU A 26 34.07 -35.09 24.77
CA GLU A 26 33.00 -35.36 23.82
C GLU A 26 32.45 -34.05 23.29
N ALA A 27 32.44 -33.89 21.96
CA ALA A 27 31.82 -32.74 21.34
C ALA A 27 30.33 -32.66 21.73
N PRO A 28 29.83 -31.48 22.12
CA PRO A 28 28.42 -31.34 22.50
C PRO A 28 27.54 -31.86 21.36
N ALA A 29 26.52 -32.65 21.73
CA ALA A 29 25.57 -33.17 20.77
C ALA A 29 24.97 -32.01 19.94
N PRO A 30 24.79 -32.18 18.64
CA PRO A 30 24.24 -31.09 17.81
C PRO A 30 22.88 -30.67 18.34
N VAL A 31 22.69 -29.39 18.60
CA VAL A 31 21.41 -28.82 19.02
C VAL A 31 20.40 -29.14 17.91
N PRO A 32 19.27 -29.78 18.20
CA PRO A 32 18.29 -30.10 17.18
C PRO A 32 17.85 -28.80 16.49
N ALA A 33 17.79 -28.81 15.16
CA ALA A 33 17.31 -27.68 14.39
C ALA A 33 15.90 -27.29 14.85
N PRO A 34 15.60 -26.00 15.03
CA PRO A 34 14.29 -25.56 15.46
C PRO A 34 13.22 -26.06 14.48
N VAL A 35 12.13 -26.62 15.02
CA VAL A 35 11.02 -27.10 14.21
C VAL A 35 10.39 -25.91 13.48
N PRO A 36 10.26 -25.96 12.14
CA PRO A 36 9.64 -24.88 11.40
C PRO A 36 8.21 -24.59 11.85
N PRO A 37 7.80 -23.33 11.95
CA PRO A 37 6.45 -22.98 12.36
C PRO A 37 5.43 -23.40 11.30
N ARG A 38 4.35 -24.05 11.72
CA ARG A 38 3.27 -24.54 10.84
C ARG A 38 1.93 -24.01 11.29
N VAL A 39 1.10 -23.62 10.31
CA VAL A 39 -0.25 -23.13 10.54
C VAL A 39 -1.21 -23.77 9.54
N SER A 40 -2.38 -24.19 10.02
CA SER A 40 -3.46 -24.65 9.13
C SER A 40 -4.31 -23.46 8.71
N VAL A 41 -4.37 -23.20 7.41
CA VAL A 41 -5.14 -22.09 6.82
C VAL A 41 -6.18 -22.62 5.83
N SER A 42 -6.98 -21.71 5.25
CA SER A 42 -7.83 -22.06 4.12
C SER A 42 -6.97 -22.65 2.99
N GLY A 43 -7.33 -23.83 2.54
CA GLY A 43 -6.60 -24.59 1.51
C GLY A 43 -5.66 -25.68 2.07
N GLY A 44 -5.09 -25.58 3.29
CA GLY A 44 -4.22 -26.62 3.85
C GLY A 44 -3.21 -26.13 4.90
N ILE A 45 -2.13 -26.89 5.09
CA ILE A 45 -1.08 -26.54 6.05
C ILE A 45 0.03 -25.77 5.34
N VAL A 46 0.46 -24.64 5.93
CA VAL A 46 1.62 -23.87 5.51
C VAL A 46 2.76 -23.99 6.51
N GLU A 47 3.98 -24.00 6.01
CA GLU A 47 5.21 -23.98 6.82
C GLU A 47 5.95 -22.68 6.56
N GLY A 48 6.13 -21.89 7.60
CA GLY A 48 6.82 -20.60 7.56
C GLY A 48 8.26 -20.70 8.02
N LYS A 49 8.88 -19.53 8.18
CA LYS A 49 10.26 -19.36 8.62
C LYS A 49 10.32 -18.56 9.91
N ALA A 50 10.98 -19.11 10.94
CA ALA A 50 11.28 -18.35 12.15
C ALA A 50 12.55 -17.51 11.91
N GLU A 51 12.50 -16.23 12.26
CA GLU A 51 13.62 -15.32 12.39
C GLU A 51 13.79 -14.92 13.86
N ALA A 52 14.83 -14.19 14.21
CA ALA A 52 15.16 -13.88 15.61
C ALA A 52 14.04 -13.14 16.37
N ASP A 53 13.28 -12.31 15.68
CA ASP A 53 12.29 -11.39 16.25
C ASP A 53 10.88 -11.55 15.66
N ARG A 54 10.70 -12.46 14.72
CA ARG A 54 9.44 -12.68 14.03
C ARG A 54 9.32 -14.05 13.40
N VAL A 55 8.09 -14.42 13.06
CA VAL A 55 7.78 -15.57 12.21
C VAL A 55 7.20 -15.03 10.90
N LEU A 56 7.71 -15.51 9.77
CA LEU A 56 7.28 -15.15 8.44
C LEU A 56 6.54 -16.31 7.77
N PHE A 57 5.45 -15.97 7.09
CA PHE A 57 4.76 -16.83 6.15
C PHE A 57 4.57 -16.04 4.87
N LEU A 58 5.22 -16.46 3.79
CA LEU A 58 5.35 -15.71 2.55
C LEU A 58 4.70 -16.46 1.39
N GLY A 59 4.07 -15.74 0.46
CA GLY A 59 3.50 -16.30 -0.75
C GLY A 59 2.29 -17.22 -0.52
N MET A 60 1.51 -16.98 0.52
CA MET A 60 0.32 -17.79 0.82
C MET A 60 -0.85 -17.40 -0.09
N PRO A 61 -1.48 -18.36 -0.83
CA PRO A 61 -2.62 -18.04 -1.66
C PRO A 61 -3.84 -17.73 -0.81
N PHE A 62 -4.57 -16.67 -1.14
CA PHE A 62 -5.86 -16.33 -0.56
C PHE A 62 -7.04 -16.58 -1.53
N ALA A 63 -6.73 -16.84 -2.80
CA ALA A 63 -7.69 -17.20 -3.83
C ALA A 63 -7.06 -18.15 -4.85
N ALA A 64 -7.87 -18.77 -5.69
CA ALA A 64 -7.39 -19.54 -6.82
C ALA A 64 -6.69 -18.65 -7.85
N PRO A 65 -5.71 -19.18 -8.61
CA PRO A 65 -5.02 -18.43 -9.65
C PRO A 65 -5.99 -17.79 -10.65
N PRO A 66 -5.88 -16.50 -10.97
CA PRO A 66 -6.77 -15.80 -11.89
C PRO A 66 -6.37 -16.04 -13.37
N LEU A 67 -6.16 -17.30 -13.74
CA LEU A 67 -5.65 -17.74 -15.05
C LEU A 67 -6.78 -18.23 -15.95
N GLY A 68 -6.60 -18.13 -17.27
CA GLY A 68 -7.49 -18.71 -18.26
C GLY A 68 -8.94 -18.30 -18.07
N ALA A 69 -9.81 -19.24 -17.68
CA ALA A 69 -11.23 -18.98 -17.43
C ALA A 69 -11.49 -18.03 -16.26
N ASN A 70 -10.54 -17.91 -15.31
CA ASN A 70 -10.65 -17.03 -14.15
C ASN A 70 -10.16 -15.61 -14.41
N ARG A 71 -9.53 -15.32 -15.56
CA ARG A 71 -9.22 -13.95 -15.95
C ARG A 71 -10.47 -13.09 -15.95
N TRP A 72 -10.39 -11.90 -15.33
CA TRP A 72 -11.51 -10.96 -15.23
C TRP A 72 -12.79 -11.59 -14.66
N ARG A 73 -12.62 -12.45 -13.66
CA ARG A 73 -13.69 -12.92 -12.78
C ARG A 73 -13.41 -12.52 -11.34
N GLU A 74 -14.44 -12.59 -10.52
CA GLU A 74 -14.33 -12.50 -9.07
C GLU A 74 -13.31 -13.54 -8.57
N PRO A 75 -12.52 -13.23 -7.52
CA PRO A 75 -11.61 -14.20 -6.94
C PRO A 75 -12.33 -15.47 -6.51
N GLN A 76 -11.88 -16.60 -7.02
CA GLN A 76 -12.43 -17.91 -6.69
C GLN A 76 -11.81 -18.42 -5.38
N PRO A 77 -12.49 -19.31 -4.63
CA PRO A 77 -11.96 -19.93 -3.44
C PRO A 77 -10.57 -20.52 -3.68
N VAL A 78 -9.72 -20.46 -2.66
CA VAL A 78 -8.38 -21.04 -2.72
C VAL A 78 -8.49 -22.56 -2.97
N LEU A 79 -7.62 -23.08 -3.83
CA LEU A 79 -7.56 -24.51 -4.11
C LEU A 79 -6.95 -25.26 -2.93
N GLU A 80 -7.59 -26.32 -2.48
CA GLU A 80 -7.04 -27.19 -1.44
C GLU A 80 -5.78 -27.93 -1.92
N TRP A 81 -4.83 -28.10 -1.01
CA TRP A 81 -3.62 -28.90 -1.25
C TRP A 81 -3.42 -29.96 -0.16
N THR A 82 -2.80 -31.05 -0.55
CA THR A 82 -2.39 -32.13 0.36
C THR A 82 -0.96 -31.87 0.86
N GLY A 83 -0.67 -32.29 2.09
CA GLY A 83 0.65 -32.13 2.69
C GLY A 83 0.92 -30.72 3.20
N ILE A 84 2.21 -30.37 3.24
CA ILE A 84 2.69 -29.10 3.78
C ILE A 84 3.20 -28.24 2.61
N ARG A 85 2.64 -27.03 2.45
CA ARG A 85 3.10 -26.02 1.50
C ARG A 85 4.15 -25.14 2.16
N ALA A 86 5.32 -25.02 1.53
CA ALA A 86 6.33 -24.05 1.96
C ALA A 86 5.81 -22.62 1.75
N ALA A 87 5.91 -21.79 2.79
CA ALA A 87 5.58 -20.37 2.81
C ALA A 87 6.80 -19.57 3.30
N THR A 88 7.95 -19.81 2.68
CA THR A 88 9.26 -19.27 3.09
C THR A 88 9.80 -18.22 2.14
N GLU A 89 9.22 -18.09 0.95
CA GLU A 89 9.63 -17.15 -0.10
C GLU A 89 8.45 -16.31 -0.56
N THR A 90 8.70 -15.04 -0.84
CA THR A 90 7.70 -14.12 -1.40
C THR A 90 7.29 -14.59 -2.80
N ALA A 91 6.00 -14.63 -3.06
CA ALA A 91 5.47 -14.94 -4.38
C ALA A 91 5.75 -13.83 -5.40
N PRO A 92 5.68 -14.13 -6.71
CA PRO A 92 5.77 -13.13 -7.75
C PRO A 92 4.78 -11.98 -7.56
N ALA A 93 5.17 -10.77 -7.95
CA ALA A 93 4.25 -9.65 -8.09
C ALA A 93 3.18 -9.95 -9.14
N CYS A 94 2.04 -9.25 -9.08
CA CYS A 94 1.05 -9.37 -10.14
C CYS A 94 1.56 -8.80 -11.46
N LEU A 95 1.09 -9.39 -12.56
CA LEU A 95 1.50 -9.04 -13.92
C LEU A 95 1.35 -7.54 -14.18
N GLN A 96 2.43 -6.89 -14.63
CA GLN A 96 2.54 -5.44 -14.80
C GLN A 96 3.57 -5.07 -15.86
N ASN A 97 3.46 -3.87 -16.45
CA ASN A 97 4.47 -3.32 -17.33
C ASN A 97 5.67 -2.75 -16.53
N ASP A 98 6.82 -2.59 -17.20
CA ASP A 98 8.01 -1.90 -16.65
C ASP A 98 7.84 -0.38 -16.82
N TYR A 99 7.74 0.33 -15.71
CA TYR A 99 7.72 1.80 -15.65
C TYR A 99 9.05 2.37 -15.12
N GLY A 100 10.10 1.57 -15.08
CA GLY A 100 11.44 1.92 -14.61
C GLY A 100 11.60 1.77 -13.08
N TRP A 101 10.73 2.37 -12.29
CA TRP A 101 10.78 2.30 -10.83
C TRP A 101 10.36 0.93 -10.25
N ASN A 102 9.53 0.17 -10.98
CA ASN A 102 9.02 -1.15 -10.57
C ASN A 102 9.73 -2.33 -11.26
N ARG A 103 10.91 -2.11 -11.84
CA ARG A 103 11.61 -3.12 -12.65
C ARG A 103 11.84 -4.44 -11.91
N ALA A 104 12.13 -4.40 -10.63
CA ALA A 104 12.32 -5.61 -9.83
C ALA A 104 11.03 -6.45 -9.76
N ASP A 105 9.88 -5.81 -9.56
CA ASP A 105 8.58 -6.46 -9.52
C ASP A 105 8.17 -6.97 -10.90
N HIS A 106 8.41 -6.19 -11.96
CA HIS A 106 8.10 -6.55 -13.35
C HIS A 106 8.81 -7.83 -13.79
N VAL A 107 10.11 -7.97 -13.51
CA VAL A 107 10.93 -9.13 -13.96
C VAL A 107 10.41 -10.46 -13.39
N PHE A 108 9.86 -10.44 -12.18
CA PHE A 108 9.31 -11.63 -11.51
C PHE A 108 7.78 -11.65 -11.46
N ALA A 109 7.11 -10.84 -12.27
CA ALA A 109 5.66 -10.77 -12.27
C ALA A 109 5.01 -12.03 -12.88
N SER A 110 3.84 -12.37 -12.35
CA SER A 110 3.02 -13.50 -12.81
C SER A 110 1.53 -13.13 -12.79
N GLU A 111 0.72 -13.81 -13.60
CA GLU A 111 -0.73 -13.77 -13.43
C GLU A 111 -1.19 -14.58 -12.20
N ASP A 112 -0.46 -15.66 -11.84
CA ASP A 112 -0.67 -16.40 -10.59
C ASP A 112 -0.04 -15.62 -9.44
N CYS A 113 -0.77 -14.66 -8.90
CA CYS A 113 -0.26 -13.69 -7.95
C CYS A 113 -1.19 -13.42 -6.75
N LEU A 114 -2.36 -14.05 -6.67
CA LEU A 114 -3.31 -13.78 -5.58
C LEU A 114 -2.84 -14.40 -4.27
N THR A 115 -1.78 -13.83 -3.74
CA THR A 115 -1.08 -14.25 -2.53
C THR A 115 -0.95 -13.11 -1.54
N LEU A 116 -0.69 -13.47 -0.29
CA LEU A 116 -0.35 -12.53 0.77
C LEU A 116 0.80 -13.06 1.61
N ASP A 117 1.49 -12.14 2.24
CA ASP A 117 2.55 -12.39 3.21
C ASP A 117 2.06 -12.04 4.62
N VAL A 118 2.47 -12.80 5.62
CA VAL A 118 2.19 -12.53 7.04
C VAL A 118 3.48 -12.53 7.83
N ALA A 119 3.69 -11.49 8.63
CA ALA A 119 4.71 -11.48 9.67
C ALA A 119 4.08 -11.27 11.04
N THR A 120 4.50 -12.06 12.00
CA THR A 120 4.00 -12.01 13.38
C THR A 120 5.13 -12.14 14.39
N PRO A 121 5.07 -11.44 15.54
CA PRO A 121 6.04 -11.68 16.61
C PRO A 121 5.79 -13.01 17.35
N SER A 122 4.60 -13.58 17.24
CA SER A 122 4.26 -14.88 17.86
C SER A 122 2.96 -15.43 17.27
N LEU A 123 2.85 -16.75 17.15
CA LEU A 123 1.65 -17.43 16.68
C LEU A 123 0.51 -17.45 17.72
N THR A 124 0.76 -16.98 18.93
CA THR A 124 -0.24 -16.92 20.01
C THR A 124 -0.51 -15.49 20.42
N GLY A 125 -1.72 -15.24 20.94
CA GLY A 125 -2.16 -13.93 21.41
C GLY A 125 -3.33 -13.35 20.60
N LYS A 126 -3.65 -12.08 20.88
CA LYS A 126 -4.65 -11.26 20.16
C LYS A 126 -4.03 -9.90 19.89
N ARG A 127 -3.18 -9.83 18.85
CA ARG A 127 -2.45 -8.61 18.51
C ARG A 127 -3.21 -7.80 17.48
N PRO A 128 -3.03 -6.47 17.47
CA PRO A 128 -3.53 -5.65 16.38
C PRO A 128 -2.93 -6.13 15.05
N VAL A 129 -3.75 -6.13 14.02
CA VAL A 129 -3.38 -6.53 12.66
C VAL A 129 -3.34 -5.30 11.79
N VAL A 130 -2.28 -5.14 11.00
CA VAL A 130 -2.17 -4.13 9.96
C VAL A 130 -2.12 -4.83 8.62
N VAL A 131 -3.04 -4.49 7.72
CA VAL A 131 -3.07 -5.00 6.35
C VAL A 131 -2.62 -3.90 5.42
N TRP A 132 -1.51 -4.13 4.74
CA TRP A 132 -0.92 -3.22 3.77
C TRP A 132 -1.42 -3.50 2.36
N ILE A 133 -1.95 -2.44 1.71
CA ILE A 133 -2.33 -2.39 0.30
C ILE A 133 -1.35 -1.46 -0.41
N HIS A 134 -0.54 -2.01 -1.32
CA HIS A 134 0.49 -1.23 -2.01
C HIS A 134 -0.09 -0.25 -3.03
N GLY A 135 0.66 0.83 -3.31
CA GLY A 135 0.36 1.81 -4.33
C GLY A 135 0.81 1.39 -5.73
N GLY A 136 1.04 2.38 -6.59
CA GLY A 136 1.50 2.20 -7.98
C GLY A 136 0.37 2.34 -9.01
N SER A 137 -0.57 3.24 -8.76
CA SER A 137 -1.67 3.62 -9.69
C SER A 137 -2.57 2.46 -10.10
N ASN A 138 -2.63 1.40 -9.29
CA ASN A 138 -3.30 0.15 -9.64
C ASN A 138 -2.76 -0.49 -10.95
N ARG A 139 -1.57 -0.09 -11.40
CA ARG A 139 -0.92 -0.57 -12.63
C ARG A 139 0.38 -1.31 -12.37
N ALA A 140 1.06 -1.01 -11.26
CA ALA A 140 2.35 -1.58 -10.91
C ALA A 140 2.53 -1.63 -9.38
N GLY A 141 3.60 -2.26 -8.92
CA GLY A 141 3.94 -2.40 -7.51
C GLY A 141 3.76 -3.82 -6.99
N SER A 142 4.07 -3.99 -5.73
CA SER A 142 3.95 -5.29 -5.04
C SER A 142 3.84 -5.14 -3.53
N ALA A 143 3.40 -6.21 -2.87
CA ALA A 143 3.45 -6.37 -1.43
C ALA A 143 4.86 -6.70 -0.91
N GLY A 144 5.80 -6.97 -1.82
CA GLY A 144 7.11 -7.53 -1.51
C GLY A 144 7.92 -6.75 -0.47
N GLY A 145 8.41 -7.49 0.52
CA GLY A 145 9.28 -6.92 1.55
C GLY A 145 8.58 -6.15 2.68
N MET A 146 7.34 -5.69 2.52
CA MET A 146 6.65 -4.88 3.51
C MET A 146 6.51 -5.58 4.86
N VAL A 147 6.28 -6.89 4.88
CA VAL A 147 6.18 -7.67 6.13
C VAL A 147 7.49 -7.75 6.93
N ARG A 148 8.62 -7.31 6.38
CA ARG A 148 9.89 -7.17 7.11
C ARG A 148 9.99 -5.88 7.93
N SER A 149 8.92 -5.10 7.93
CA SER A 149 8.75 -3.85 8.68
C SER A 149 9.01 -4.01 10.18
N ASN A 150 9.47 -2.93 10.80
CA ASN A 150 9.65 -2.84 12.25
C ASN A 150 8.34 -2.77 13.04
N LEU A 151 7.19 -2.56 12.41
CA LEU A 151 5.88 -2.65 13.08
C LEU A 151 5.70 -3.99 13.78
N VAL A 152 6.24 -5.08 13.22
CA VAL A 152 6.18 -6.41 13.82
C VAL A 152 6.87 -6.45 15.19
N ARG A 153 8.03 -5.77 15.34
CA ARG A 153 8.73 -5.63 16.63
C ARG A 153 7.94 -4.82 17.67
N ARG A 154 6.98 -4.02 17.21
CA ARG A 154 6.07 -3.24 18.06
C ARG A 154 4.82 -4.02 18.49
N GLY A 155 4.80 -5.33 18.27
CA GLY A 155 3.71 -6.21 18.68
C GLY A 155 2.52 -6.26 17.71
N VAL A 156 2.71 -5.83 16.48
CA VAL A 156 1.68 -5.85 15.41
C VAL A 156 1.87 -7.09 14.54
N VAL A 157 0.77 -7.73 14.13
CA VAL A 157 0.77 -8.70 13.03
C VAL A 157 0.61 -7.90 11.74
N LEU A 158 1.55 -8.06 10.81
CA LEU A 158 1.55 -7.36 9.53
C LEU A 158 1.21 -8.32 8.40
N VAL A 159 0.25 -7.93 7.58
CA VAL A 159 -0.16 -8.63 6.36
C VAL A 159 0.08 -7.73 5.17
N ALA A 160 0.69 -8.23 4.11
CA ALA A 160 0.87 -7.50 2.85
C ALA A 160 0.22 -8.27 1.72
N VAL A 161 -0.59 -7.60 0.89
CA VAL A 161 -1.50 -8.23 -0.05
C VAL A 161 -1.09 -7.92 -1.48
N GLN A 162 -1.01 -8.95 -2.33
CA GLN A 162 -0.97 -8.81 -3.79
C GLN A 162 -2.39 -8.76 -4.35
N TYR A 163 -2.58 -8.00 -5.42
CA TYR A 163 -3.87 -7.89 -6.12
C TYR A 163 -3.63 -7.61 -7.61
N ARG A 164 -4.56 -8.02 -8.46
CA ARG A 164 -4.43 -7.82 -9.92
C ARG A 164 -4.34 -6.35 -10.28
N LEU A 165 -3.44 -6.05 -11.22
CA LEU A 165 -3.05 -4.71 -11.64
C LEU A 165 -3.39 -4.44 -13.10
N GLY A 166 -3.33 -3.16 -13.51
CA GLY A 166 -3.52 -2.73 -14.87
C GLY A 166 -4.82 -3.26 -15.47
N ILE A 167 -4.79 -3.61 -16.74
CA ILE A 167 -5.96 -4.19 -17.40
C ILE A 167 -6.36 -5.56 -16.85
N MET A 168 -5.48 -6.28 -16.15
CA MET A 168 -5.83 -7.56 -15.52
C MET A 168 -6.73 -7.35 -14.30
N GLY A 169 -6.60 -6.23 -13.59
CA GLY A 169 -7.35 -5.90 -12.37
C GLY A 169 -8.44 -4.86 -12.55
N PHE A 170 -8.34 -3.98 -13.55
CA PHE A 170 -9.18 -2.79 -13.62
C PHE A 170 -9.77 -2.51 -15.01
N LEU A 171 -9.84 -3.50 -15.89
CA LEU A 171 -10.40 -3.37 -17.24
C LEU A 171 -11.94 -3.30 -17.22
N PRO A 172 -12.56 -2.15 -17.55
CA PRO A 172 -13.99 -2.10 -17.83
C PRO A 172 -14.25 -2.59 -19.26
N HIS A 173 -15.04 -3.67 -19.40
CA HIS A 173 -15.29 -4.27 -20.71
C HIS A 173 -16.71 -4.83 -20.82
N ARG A 174 -17.43 -4.53 -21.95
CA ARG A 174 -18.84 -4.90 -22.15
C ARG A 174 -19.11 -6.39 -22.08
N ALA A 175 -18.28 -7.19 -22.77
CA ALA A 175 -18.46 -8.65 -22.79
C ALA A 175 -18.16 -9.27 -21.42
N LEU A 176 -17.20 -8.71 -20.64
CA LEU A 176 -16.94 -9.17 -19.28
C LEU A 176 -18.07 -8.79 -18.33
N ALA A 177 -18.64 -7.59 -18.48
CA ALA A 177 -19.80 -7.15 -17.70
C ALA A 177 -21.05 -8.02 -17.98
N ALA A 178 -21.21 -8.51 -19.20
CA ALA A 178 -22.33 -9.38 -19.56
C ALA A 178 -22.23 -10.79 -18.93
N GLU A 179 -21.01 -11.26 -18.63
CA GLU A 179 -20.75 -12.56 -18.01
C GLU A 179 -20.61 -12.50 -16.47
N ALA A 180 -20.50 -11.31 -15.88
CA ALA A 180 -20.32 -11.16 -14.45
C ALA A 180 -21.50 -11.73 -13.65
N GLU A 181 -21.23 -12.34 -12.49
CA GLU A 181 -22.28 -12.84 -11.58
C GLU A 181 -23.18 -11.68 -11.13
N ALA A 182 -22.59 -10.55 -10.75
CA ALA A 182 -23.30 -9.30 -10.59
C ALA A 182 -23.46 -8.64 -11.96
N LYS A 183 -24.60 -8.86 -12.59
CA LYS A 183 -24.90 -8.40 -13.95
C LYS A 183 -24.51 -6.94 -14.16
N GLY A 184 -23.66 -6.70 -15.15
CA GLY A 184 -23.18 -5.39 -15.54
C GLY A 184 -21.88 -4.93 -14.84
N ALA A 185 -21.40 -5.61 -13.82
CA ALA A 185 -20.16 -5.25 -13.12
C ALA A 185 -18.92 -5.57 -13.94
N SER A 186 -17.97 -4.62 -14.01
CA SER A 186 -16.68 -4.81 -14.66
C SER A 186 -15.71 -3.70 -14.26
N GLY A 187 -14.41 -4.00 -14.20
CA GLY A 187 -13.36 -3.01 -14.00
C GLY A 187 -12.86 -2.84 -12.56
N ASN A 188 -13.37 -3.63 -11.61
CA ASN A 188 -12.93 -3.53 -10.19
C ASN A 188 -12.42 -4.87 -9.64
N TYR A 189 -11.82 -5.73 -10.49
CA TYR A 189 -11.34 -7.05 -10.07
C TYR A 189 -10.22 -6.97 -9.02
N GLY A 190 -9.33 -5.97 -9.12
CA GLY A 190 -8.30 -5.72 -8.12
C GLY A 190 -8.87 -5.35 -6.74
N LEU A 191 -9.96 -4.58 -6.68
CA LEU A 191 -10.68 -4.33 -5.42
C LEU A 191 -11.33 -5.60 -4.87
N MET A 192 -11.89 -6.46 -5.75
CA MET A 192 -12.44 -7.74 -5.34
C MET A 192 -11.35 -8.65 -4.74
N ASP A 193 -10.13 -8.64 -5.30
CA ASP A 193 -9.00 -9.41 -4.78
C ASP A 193 -8.62 -8.95 -3.38
N GLN A 194 -8.55 -7.64 -3.15
CA GLN A 194 -8.27 -7.07 -1.83
C GLN A 194 -9.36 -7.41 -0.82
N ILE A 195 -10.64 -7.38 -1.22
CA ILE A 195 -11.77 -7.81 -0.36
C ILE A 195 -11.66 -9.31 -0.04
N ALA A 196 -11.26 -10.15 -1.00
CA ALA A 196 -11.03 -11.59 -0.77
C ALA A 196 -9.87 -11.82 0.22
N ALA A 197 -8.78 -11.07 0.08
CA ALA A 197 -7.67 -11.10 1.04
C ALA A 197 -8.11 -10.70 2.46
N LEU A 198 -8.95 -9.68 2.60
CA LEU A 198 -9.50 -9.27 3.90
C LEU A 198 -10.43 -10.36 4.50
N ARG A 199 -11.19 -11.07 3.68
CA ARG A 199 -11.96 -12.24 4.15
C ARG A 199 -11.03 -13.35 4.63
N TRP A 200 -9.95 -13.62 3.89
CA TRP A 200 -8.94 -14.57 4.31
C TRP A 200 -8.31 -14.16 5.66
N VAL A 201 -7.98 -12.88 5.85
CA VAL A 201 -7.46 -12.33 7.12
C VAL A 201 -8.45 -12.60 8.25
N ARG A 202 -9.72 -12.25 8.08
CA ARG A 202 -10.76 -12.52 9.09
C ARG A 202 -10.82 -13.98 9.49
N ASP A 203 -10.73 -14.90 8.53
CA ASP A 203 -10.93 -16.34 8.75
C ASP A 203 -9.67 -17.03 9.29
N ASN A 204 -8.47 -16.48 9.12
CA ASN A 204 -7.21 -17.16 9.42
C ASN A 204 -6.27 -16.43 10.40
N ILE A 205 -6.35 -15.10 10.53
CA ILE A 205 -5.29 -14.32 11.20
C ILE A 205 -5.12 -14.64 12.69
N ALA A 206 -6.17 -15.15 13.35
CA ALA A 206 -6.09 -15.60 14.73
C ALA A 206 -5.05 -16.74 14.92
N LYS A 207 -4.84 -17.56 13.90
CA LYS A 207 -3.85 -18.64 13.90
C LYS A 207 -2.40 -18.13 13.81
N PHE A 208 -2.24 -16.85 13.45
CA PHE A 208 -0.97 -16.13 13.43
C PHE A 208 -0.82 -15.17 14.62
N GLY A 209 -1.65 -15.33 15.67
CA GLY A 209 -1.64 -14.51 16.88
C GLY A 209 -2.23 -13.12 16.70
N GLY A 210 -2.91 -12.84 15.58
CA GLY A 210 -3.63 -11.62 15.31
C GLY A 210 -5.07 -11.64 15.83
N ASP A 211 -5.66 -10.46 16.03
CA ASP A 211 -7.07 -10.29 16.40
C ASP A 211 -7.89 -9.94 15.15
N PRO A 212 -8.77 -10.82 14.66
CA PRO A 212 -9.60 -10.55 13.49
C PRO A 212 -10.58 -9.38 13.69
N ASP A 213 -10.90 -9.03 14.94
CA ASP A 213 -11.77 -7.88 15.26
C ASP A 213 -10.97 -6.57 15.39
N ASN A 214 -9.64 -6.64 15.38
CA ASN A 214 -8.73 -5.50 15.51
C ASN A 214 -7.83 -5.33 14.28
N VAL A 215 -8.45 -5.27 13.09
CA VAL A 215 -7.78 -5.11 11.81
C VAL A 215 -7.78 -3.65 11.38
N THR A 216 -6.61 -3.11 11.09
CA THR A 216 -6.41 -1.80 10.43
C THR A 216 -5.98 -2.04 8.99
N ILE A 217 -6.74 -1.54 8.03
CA ILE A 217 -6.29 -1.51 6.63
C ILE A 217 -5.53 -0.20 6.38
N THR A 218 -4.42 -0.28 5.66
CA THR A 218 -3.62 0.90 5.31
C THR A 218 -3.05 0.74 3.92
N GLY A 219 -2.86 1.86 3.25
CA GLY A 219 -2.25 1.89 1.93
C GLY A 219 -1.74 3.28 1.60
N GLU A 220 -0.90 3.33 0.59
CA GLU A 220 -0.36 4.58 0.07
C GLU A 220 -0.75 4.72 -1.41
N SER A 221 -0.94 5.99 -1.89
CA SER A 221 -1.26 6.25 -3.30
C SER A 221 -2.53 5.52 -3.75
N ALA A 222 -2.46 4.73 -4.83
CA ALA A 222 -3.57 3.90 -5.29
C ALA A 222 -4.04 2.90 -4.23
N GLY A 223 -3.14 2.35 -3.41
CA GLY A 223 -3.53 1.52 -2.27
C GLY A 223 -4.35 2.28 -1.23
N ALA A 224 -4.05 3.56 -0.99
CA ALA A 224 -4.85 4.42 -0.12
C ALA A 224 -6.21 4.79 -0.76
N GLN A 225 -6.25 5.02 -2.08
CA GLN A 225 -7.52 5.13 -2.81
C GLN A 225 -8.38 3.90 -2.57
N ASP A 226 -7.81 2.70 -2.74
CA ASP A 226 -8.52 1.45 -2.59
C ASP A 226 -8.99 1.25 -1.14
N VAL A 227 -8.15 1.58 -0.13
CA VAL A 227 -8.54 1.61 1.29
C VAL A 227 -9.74 2.53 1.51
N SER A 228 -9.75 3.71 0.89
CA SER A 228 -10.87 4.65 0.99
C SER A 228 -12.15 4.12 0.35
N LEU A 229 -12.03 3.39 -0.77
CA LEU A 229 -13.14 2.71 -1.42
C LEU A 229 -13.67 1.51 -0.61
N MET A 230 -12.79 0.81 0.12
CA MET A 230 -13.21 -0.23 1.07
C MET A 230 -13.99 0.30 2.25
N LEU A 231 -13.75 1.53 2.68
CA LEU A 231 -14.60 2.19 3.67
C LEU A 231 -16.03 2.42 3.13
N ALA A 232 -16.17 2.66 1.83
CA ALA A 232 -17.43 2.97 1.17
C ALA A 232 -18.21 1.71 0.75
N THR A 233 -17.53 0.71 0.14
CA THR A 233 -18.21 -0.46 -0.43
C THR A 233 -18.92 -1.32 0.60
N PRO A 234 -20.18 -1.77 0.31
CA PRO A 234 -20.88 -2.71 1.18
C PRO A 234 -20.18 -4.07 1.31
N LEU A 235 -19.37 -4.47 0.31
CA LEU A 235 -18.73 -5.79 0.27
C LEU A 235 -17.58 -5.96 1.28
N ALA A 236 -17.02 -4.85 1.79
CA ALA A 236 -15.96 -4.87 2.80
C ALA A 236 -16.45 -4.64 4.24
N ARG A 237 -17.77 -4.52 4.44
CA ARG A 237 -18.36 -4.32 5.77
C ARG A 237 -18.04 -5.49 6.70
N GLY A 238 -17.55 -5.18 7.92
CA GLY A 238 -17.19 -6.19 8.92
C GLY A 238 -15.81 -6.85 8.74
N LEU A 239 -15.03 -6.46 7.72
CA LEU A 239 -13.72 -7.06 7.45
C LEU A 239 -12.55 -6.34 8.14
N PHE A 240 -12.76 -5.12 8.65
CA PHE A 240 -11.76 -4.33 9.36
C PHE A 240 -12.40 -3.37 10.36
N ALA A 241 -11.62 -2.91 11.33
CA ALA A 241 -12.05 -2.00 12.39
C ALA A 241 -11.75 -0.54 12.07
N ARG A 242 -10.67 -0.23 11.33
CA ARG A 242 -10.21 1.14 11.05
C ARG A 242 -9.36 1.21 9.79
N ALA A 243 -9.07 2.44 9.33
CA ALA A 243 -8.32 2.67 8.10
C ALA A 243 -7.29 3.80 8.24
N ALA A 244 -6.13 3.67 7.57
CA ALA A 244 -5.17 4.74 7.39
C ALA A 244 -4.93 4.96 5.89
N ILE A 245 -5.15 6.19 5.43
CA ILE A 245 -5.17 6.60 4.03
C ILE A 245 -3.99 7.56 3.82
N GLN A 246 -2.97 7.09 3.09
CA GLN A 246 -1.72 7.81 2.87
C GLN A 246 -1.66 8.28 1.42
N SER A 247 -1.81 9.58 1.20
CA SER A 247 -1.70 10.20 -0.13
C SER A 247 -2.57 9.53 -1.21
N GLY A 248 -3.87 9.29 -0.88
CA GLY A 248 -4.83 8.72 -1.82
C GLY A 248 -6.26 8.84 -1.33
N THR A 249 -7.19 9.13 -2.22
CA THR A 249 -8.60 9.31 -1.93
C THR A 249 -9.45 8.73 -3.04
N PRO A 250 -10.76 8.55 -2.88
CA PRO A 250 -11.60 8.08 -3.97
C PRO A 250 -11.43 8.98 -5.21
N GLY A 251 -10.96 8.42 -6.33
CA GLY A 251 -10.83 9.11 -7.61
C GLY A 251 -9.70 10.13 -7.72
N PHE A 252 -8.85 10.34 -6.71
CA PHE A 252 -7.76 11.33 -6.71
C PHE A 252 -8.20 12.75 -7.07
N GLY A 253 -9.37 13.17 -6.61
CA GLY A 253 -9.92 14.49 -6.92
C GLY A 253 -10.43 14.67 -8.35
N LEU A 254 -10.45 13.61 -9.16
CA LEU A 254 -10.99 13.62 -10.50
C LEU A 254 -12.47 13.18 -10.51
N PRO A 255 -13.28 13.70 -11.44
CA PRO A 255 -14.67 13.31 -11.58
C PRO A 255 -14.81 11.80 -11.86
N TRP A 256 -15.82 11.16 -11.26
CA TRP A 256 -16.13 9.77 -11.53
C TRP A 256 -16.53 9.56 -12.98
N ARG A 257 -16.03 8.46 -13.54
CA ARG A 257 -16.40 8.04 -14.89
C ARG A 257 -17.50 6.98 -14.80
N PRO A 258 -18.68 7.21 -15.41
CA PRO A 258 -19.71 6.18 -15.49
C PRO A 258 -19.20 4.94 -16.23
N LEU A 259 -19.56 3.74 -15.76
CA LEU A 259 -19.12 2.48 -16.37
C LEU A 259 -19.38 2.42 -17.88
N LYS A 260 -20.54 2.95 -18.33
CA LYS A 260 -20.88 3.03 -19.75
C LYS A 260 -19.84 3.80 -20.58
N GLU A 261 -19.27 4.86 -20.02
CA GLU A 261 -18.18 5.61 -20.66
C GLU A 261 -16.84 4.90 -20.52
N ALA A 262 -16.61 4.22 -19.40
CA ALA A 262 -15.39 3.47 -19.15
C ALA A 262 -15.20 2.31 -20.14
N PHE A 263 -16.29 1.74 -20.67
CA PHE A 263 -16.24 0.66 -21.66
C PHE A 263 -15.45 1.00 -22.93
N ARG A 264 -15.26 2.29 -23.26
CA ARG A 264 -14.41 2.69 -24.40
C ARG A 264 -12.96 2.19 -24.28
N ILE A 265 -12.46 1.98 -23.05
CA ILE A 265 -11.15 1.39 -22.82
C ILE A 265 -11.13 -0.08 -23.26
N GLY A 266 -12.18 -0.83 -22.91
CA GLY A 266 -12.36 -2.21 -23.39
C GLY A 266 -12.53 -2.28 -24.90
N ASP A 267 -13.29 -1.34 -25.48
CA ASP A 267 -13.47 -1.25 -26.94
C ASP A 267 -12.12 -0.97 -27.65
N GLN A 268 -11.24 -0.10 -27.09
CA GLN A 268 -9.88 0.12 -27.60
C GLN A 268 -9.02 -1.15 -27.50
N LEU A 269 -9.11 -1.89 -26.39
CA LEU A 269 -8.37 -3.13 -26.20
C LEU A 269 -8.76 -4.18 -27.26
N ASP A 270 -10.05 -4.33 -27.55
CA ASP A 270 -10.53 -5.22 -28.61
C ASP A 270 -9.95 -4.86 -29.98
N VAL A 271 -9.87 -3.56 -30.31
CA VAL A 271 -9.25 -3.10 -31.55
C VAL A 271 -7.75 -3.42 -31.58
N LEU A 272 -7.02 -3.16 -30.50
CA LEU A 272 -5.57 -3.39 -30.42
C LEU A 272 -5.20 -4.85 -30.52
N LEU A 273 -6.04 -5.75 -30.01
CA LEU A 273 -5.81 -7.20 -30.01
C LEU A 273 -6.49 -7.94 -31.17
N GLY A 274 -7.40 -7.29 -31.90
CA GLY A 274 -8.24 -7.94 -32.90
C GLY A 274 -9.17 -8.98 -32.28
N THR A 275 -9.64 -8.74 -31.02
CA THR A 275 -10.50 -9.66 -30.27
C THR A 275 -11.96 -9.24 -30.33
N GLN A 276 -12.87 -10.22 -30.15
CA GLN A 276 -14.30 -9.95 -29.96
C GLN A 276 -14.82 -10.87 -28.85
N GLY A 277 -15.31 -10.24 -27.77
CA GLY A 277 -15.94 -10.94 -26.65
C GLY A 277 -14.96 -11.55 -25.63
N ALA A 278 -15.48 -11.87 -24.46
CA ALA A 278 -14.71 -12.29 -23.28
C ALA A 278 -13.85 -13.55 -23.51
N ALA A 279 -14.36 -14.53 -24.26
CA ALA A 279 -13.61 -15.76 -24.53
C ALA A 279 -12.37 -15.52 -25.40
N ALA A 280 -12.42 -14.59 -26.36
CA ALA A 280 -11.26 -14.22 -27.18
C ALA A 280 -10.23 -13.46 -26.35
N LEU A 281 -10.67 -12.52 -25.52
CA LEU A 281 -9.79 -11.79 -24.58
C LEU A 281 -9.06 -12.75 -23.63
N ARG A 282 -9.75 -13.75 -23.06
CA ARG A 282 -9.14 -14.73 -22.15
C ARG A 282 -8.08 -15.60 -22.82
N ARG A 283 -8.13 -15.79 -24.13
CA ARG A 283 -7.11 -16.51 -24.90
C ARG A 283 -5.90 -15.66 -25.29
N ALA A 284 -5.99 -14.33 -25.19
CA ALA A 284 -4.87 -13.45 -25.49
C ALA A 284 -3.68 -13.76 -24.56
N SER A 285 -2.47 -13.73 -25.11
CA SER A 285 -1.27 -13.95 -24.31
C SER A 285 -1.05 -12.79 -23.31
N ALA A 286 -0.43 -13.07 -22.17
CA ALA A 286 -0.02 -12.05 -21.20
C ALA A 286 0.81 -10.94 -21.86
N ALA A 287 1.77 -11.32 -22.71
CA ALA A 287 2.62 -10.37 -23.42
C ALA A 287 1.81 -9.45 -24.36
N SER A 288 0.84 -10.00 -25.09
CA SER A 288 -0.04 -9.20 -25.98
C SER A 288 -0.91 -8.23 -25.16
N LEU A 289 -1.41 -8.66 -24.00
CA LEU A 289 -2.20 -7.84 -23.09
C LEU A 289 -1.35 -6.69 -22.53
N LEU A 290 -0.15 -6.95 -22.05
CA LEU A 290 0.75 -5.91 -21.55
C LEU A 290 1.16 -4.92 -22.64
N ALA A 291 1.44 -5.40 -23.85
CA ALA A 291 1.77 -4.53 -25.00
C ALA A 291 0.59 -3.65 -25.43
N ALA A 292 -0.63 -4.15 -25.30
CA ALA A 292 -1.85 -3.37 -25.56
C ALA A 292 -2.12 -2.35 -24.44
N ASP A 293 -1.91 -2.73 -23.18
CA ASP A 293 -2.07 -1.85 -22.01
C ASP A 293 -1.29 -0.54 -22.15
N LEU A 294 -0.06 -0.60 -22.66
CA LEU A 294 0.77 0.58 -22.92
C LEU A 294 0.23 1.52 -24.02
N LYS A 295 -0.74 1.08 -24.81
CA LYS A 295 -1.34 1.86 -25.90
C LYS A 295 -2.74 2.37 -25.59
N LEU A 296 -3.32 1.93 -24.47
CA LEU A 296 -4.62 2.40 -24.03
C LEU A 296 -4.52 3.83 -23.48
N HIS A 297 -5.56 4.62 -23.75
CA HIS A 297 -5.63 6.00 -23.28
C HIS A 297 -7.08 6.44 -23.05
N ASP A 298 -7.25 7.47 -22.22
CA ASP A 298 -8.53 8.14 -22.03
C ASP A 298 -8.45 9.57 -22.61
N ALA A 299 -9.04 9.74 -23.80
CA ALA A 299 -9.03 11.03 -24.50
C ALA A 299 -9.65 12.21 -23.73
N LYS A 300 -10.32 11.94 -22.60
CA LYS A 300 -10.82 12.99 -21.69
C LYS A 300 -9.78 13.46 -20.68
N LEU A 301 -8.66 12.77 -20.58
CA LEU A 301 -7.55 13.16 -19.70
C LEU A 301 -6.47 13.85 -20.53
N THR A 302 -6.01 15.03 -20.10
CA THR A 302 -4.95 15.79 -20.78
C THR A 302 -3.56 15.17 -20.59
N ALA A 303 -3.42 14.30 -19.59
CA ALA A 303 -2.21 13.53 -19.29
C ALA A 303 -2.68 12.17 -18.79
N ASP A 304 -2.94 11.26 -19.69
CA ASP A 304 -3.64 10.02 -19.41
C ASP A 304 -2.75 8.81 -19.13
N ASP A 305 -1.43 8.94 -19.26
CA ASP A 305 -0.45 7.87 -19.09
C ASP A 305 -0.58 7.14 -17.76
N PHE A 306 -1.20 7.77 -16.77
CA PHE A 306 -1.23 7.32 -15.40
C PHE A 306 -2.63 6.93 -14.90
N LEU A 307 -3.68 7.61 -15.37
CA LEU A 307 -5.03 7.54 -14.78
C LEU A 307 -6.11 7.03 -15.73
N TYR A 308 -5.77 6.48 -16.89
CA TYR A 308 -6.77 5.99 -17.84
C TYR A 308 -7.55 4.78 -17.31
N LEU A 309 -6.91 3.93 -16.51
CA LEU A 309 -7.57 2.86 -15.75
C LEU A 309 -7.84 3.34 -14.32
N ARG A 310 -9.08 3.73 -14.08
CA ARG A 310 -9.56 4.11 -12.74
C ARG A 310 -10.59 3.10 -12.26
N THR A 311 -10.73 2.98 -10.96
CA THR A 311 -11.88 2.31 -10.36
C THR A 311 -13.18 2.87 -10.92
N THR A 312 -14.18 2.05 -11.10
CA THR A 312 -15.46 2.41 -11.76
C THR A 312 -16.64 2.24 -10.81
N ILE A 313 -17.65 3.09 -10.99
CA ILE A 313 -18.97 2.85 -10.40
C ILE A 313 -19.64 1.77 -11.23
N ASP A 314 -19.51 0.52 -10.78
CA ASP A 314 -19.88 -0.68 -11.55
C ASP A 314 -21.22 -1.30 -11.14
N GLY A 315 -21.87 -0.71 -10.14
CA GLY A 315 -23.16 -1.21 -9.64
C GLY A 315 -23.07 -2.42 -8.71
N ALA A 316 -21.88 -3.00 -8.50
CA ALA A 316 -21.65 -4.17 -7.65
C ALA A 316 -20.63 -3.92 -6.56
N VAL A 317 -19.34 -3.75 -6.90
CA VAL A 317 -18.29 -3.42 -5.91
C VAL A 317 -18.49 -2.00 -5.41
N LEU A 318 -18.76 -1.08 -6.33
CA LEU A 318 -19.12 0.31 -6.04
C LEU A 318 -20.53 0.56 -6.63
N PRO A 319 -21.59 0.31 -5.87
CA PRO A 319 -22.96 0.45 -6.36
C PRO A 319 -23.41 1.90 -6.58
N ASP A 320 -22.72 2.87 -5.99
CA ASP A 320 -22.93 4.31 -6.16
C ASP A 320 -21.60 5.06 -5.95
N THR A 321 -21.61 6.37 -6.07
CA THR A 321 -20.45 7.21 -5.78
C THR A 321 -20.05 7.12 -4.30
N PRO A 322 -18.74 7.20 -3.97
CA PRO A 322 -18.28 7.04 -2.59
C PRO A 322 -18.92 7.99 -1.59
N ASP A 323 -19.16 9.25 -1.98
CA ASP A 323 -19.83 10.24 -1.12
C ASP A 323 -21.24 9.79 -0.68
N ARG A 324 -21.99 9.13 -1.58
CA ARG A 324 -23.30 8.54 -1.28
C ARG A 324 -23.17 7.28 -0.44
N LEU A 325 -22.20 6.42 -0.77
CA LEU A 325 -21.95 5.18 -0.03
C LEU A 325 -21.53 5.46 1.42
N PHE A 326 -20.79 6.53 1.69
CA PHE A 326 -20.42 6.95 3.04
C PHE A 326 -21.62 7.38 3.93
N VAL A 327 -22.80 7.62 3.33
CA VAL A 327 -24.01 7.91 4.12
C VAL A 327 -24.43 6.71 4.97
N THR A 328 -24.32 5.51 4.41
CA THR A 328 -24.75 4.24 5.05
C THR A 328 -23.59 3.38 5.55
N ALA A 329 -22.36 3.78 5.28
CA ALA A 329 -21.18 3.04 5.72
C ALA A 329 -21.01 3.09 7.24
N PRO A 330 -20.57 2.00 7.91
CA PRO A 330 -20.29 1.98 9.34
C PRO A 330 -19.18 2.98 9.68
N LYS A 331 -19.43 3.86 10.66
CA LYS A 331 -18.44 4.83 11.11
C LYS A 331 -17.26 4.13 11.78
N ARG A 332 -16.06 4.46 11.36
CA ARG A 332 -14.80 3.86 11.83
C ARG A 332 -13.74 4.93 12.04
N PRO A 333 -12.76 4.70 12.92
CA PRO A 333 -11.57 5.55 13.02
C PRO A 333 -10.80 5.58 11.68
N VAL A 334 -10.42 6.80 11.24
CA VAL A 334 -9.69 7.01 9.98
C VAL A 334 -8.56 8.00 10.19
N LEU A 335 -7.33 7.61 9.78
CA LEU A 335 -6.22 8.52 9.55
C LEU A 335 -6.19 8.91 8.07
N ILE A 336 -6.03 10.19 7.76
CA ILE A 336 -5.95 10.69 6.38
C ILE A 336 -4.83 11.72 6.29
N GLY A 337 -3.98 11.62 5.28
CA GLY A 337 -2.96 12.65 5.07
C GLY A 337 -2.32 12.61 3.70
N SER A 338 -1.41 13.56 3.52
CA SER A 338 -0.60 13.73 2.31
C SER A 338 0.77 14.29 2.67
N ASN A 339 1.70 14.22 1.72
CA ASN A 339 3.00 14.87 1.85
C ASN A 339 2.89 16.36 1.46
N MET A 340 3.83 17.17 1.94
CA MET A 340 3.92 18.60 1.60
C MET A 340 4.15 18.82 0.10
N PHE A 341 4.97 17.98 -0.51
CA PHE A 341 5.11 17.84 -1.95
C PHE A 341 4.95 16.35 -2.31
N GLU A 342 4.21 16.09 -3.40
CA GLU A 342 3.89 14.73 -3.84
C GLU A 342 4.51 14.45 -5.21
N PHE A 343 3.99 15.09 -6.27
CA PHE A 343 4.32 14.83 -7.67
C PHE A 343 4.56 16.11 -8.46
N ASP A 344 5.25 15.96 -9.59
CA ASP A 344 5.24 16.93 -10.66
C ASP A 344 3.88 16.93 -11.38
N LEU A 345 3.60 18.03 -12.09
CA LEU A 345 2.35 18.14 -12.85
C LEU A 345 2.31 17.08 -13.95
N PRO A 346 1.27 16.22 -13.99
CA PRO A 346 1.10 15.25 -15.05
C PRO A 346 1.07 15.94 -16.44
N GLY A 347 1.89 15.48 -17.39
CA GLY A 347 2.06 16.11 -18.70
C GLY A 347 2.87 17.39 -18.70
N GLY A 348 3.33 17.85 -17.52
CA GLY A 348 4.14 19.09 -17.36
C GLY A 348 3.39 20.37 -17.73
N ARG A 349 4.14 21.44 -17.91
CA ARG A 349 3.59 22.78 -18.22
C ARG A 349 2.60 22.82 -19.40
N PRO A 350 2.80 22.12 -20.53
CA PRO A 350 1.82 22.12 -21.63
C PRO A 350 0.43 21.62 -21.25
N ALA A 351 0.34 20.76 -20.25
CA ALA A 351 -0.93 20.20 -19.77
C ALA A 351 -1.60 21.03 -18.65
N ARG A 352 -0.92 22.07 -18.12
CA ARG A 352 -1.34 22.84 -16.93
C ARG A 352 -2.79 23.30 -16.98
N ASP A 353 -3.16 24.03 -18.07
CA ASP A 353 -4.49 24.62 -18.17
C ASP A 353 -5.58 23.58 -18.25
N GLY A 354 -5.40 22.54 -19.08
CA GLY A 354 -6.34 21.43 -19.17
C GLY A 354 -6.44 20.63 -17.87
N PHE A 355 -5.33 20.50 -17.13
CA PHE A 355 -5.34 19.85 -15.82
C PHE A 355 -6.09 20.66 -14.76
N VAL A 356 -5.94 21.99 -14.77
CA VAL A 356 -6.70 22.90 -13.90
C VAL A 356 -8.20 22.83 -14.24
N ASP A 357 -8.56 22.84 -15.53
CA ASP A 357 -9.96 22.70 -15.96
C ASP A 357 -10.56 21.37 -15.50
N LEU A 358 -9.83 20.29 -15.66
CA LEU A 358 -10.27 18.96 -15.24
C LEU A 358 -10.47 18.87 -13.71
N SER A 359 -9.53 19.43 -12.94
CA SER A 359 -9.49 19.26 -11.48
C SER A 359 -10.43 20.22 -10.74
N PHE A 360 -10.66 21.43 -11.29
CA PHE A 360 -11.46 22.47 -10.62
C PHE A 360 -12.80 22.75 -11.31
N GLY A 361 -13.02 22.24 -12.51
CA GLY A 361 -14.29 22.35 -13.22
C GLY A 361 -14.81 23.78 -13.32
N ALA A 362 -16.03 24.04 -12.86
CA ALA A 362 -16.63 25.38 -12.89
C ALA A 362 -15.84 26.46 -12.11
N ASN A 363 -14.94 26.05 -11.22
CA ASN A 363 -14.11 26.96 -10.42
C ASN A 363 -12.69 27.12 -10.96
N ALA A 364 -12.40 26.64 -12.19
CA ALA A 364 -11.06 26.67 -12.78
C ALA A 364 -10.48 28.10 -12.86
N ASP A 365 -11.29 29.13 -13.18
CA ASP A 365 -10.83 30.52 -13.20
C ASP A 365 -10.45 31.05 -11.82
N GLY A 366 -11.16 30.61 -10.78
CA GLY A 366 -10.78 30.87 -9.39
C GLY A 366 -9.43 30.24 -9.03
N ALA A 367 -9.20 28.99 -9.48
CA ALA A 367 -7.91 28.31 -9.30
C ALA A 367 -6.78 28.99 -10.07
N ARG A 368 -7.01 29.41 -11.34
CA ARG A 368 -6.05 30.21 -12.11
C ARG A 368 -5.67 31.49 -11.39
N SER A 369 -6.66 32.21 -10.86
CA SER A 369 -6.45 33.45 -10.10
C SER A 369 -5.67 33.18 -8.81
N PHE A 370 -6.00 32.11 -8.06
CA PHE A 370 -5.28 31.73 -6.85
C PHE A 370 -3.80 31.43 -7.12
N TYR A 371 -3.51 30.65 -8.17
CA TYR A 371 -2.13 30.33 -8.58
C TYR A 371 -1.47 31.44 -9.39
N ARG A 372 -2.18 32.53 -9.76
CA ARG A 372 -1.68 33.64 -10.58
C ARG A 372 -1.10 33.16 -11.91
N LEU A 373 -1.86 32.33 -12.65
CA LEU A 373 -1.37 31.70 -13.87
C LEU A 373 -1.18 32.69 -15.04
N ASP A 374 -1.73 33.89 -14.92
CA ASP A 374 -1.52 35.05 -15.81
C ASP A 374 -0.15 35.73 -15.64
N GLN A 375 0.61 35.39 -14.60
CA GLN A 375 1.90 35.97 -14.27
C GLN A 375 3.03 34.97 -14.51
N ALA A 376 4.26 35.50 -14.69
CA ALA A 376 5.46 34.69 -14.72
C ALA A 376 5.58 33.82 -13.46
N ASP A 377 6.15 32.60 -13.61
CA ASP A 377 6.32 31.72 -12.46
C ASP A 377 7.29 32.33 -11.46
N PRO A 378 6.93 32.35 -10.17
CA PRO A 378 7.84 32.78 -9.12
C PRO A 378 8.96 31.74 -8.91
N ALA A 379 9.96 32.09 -8.10
CA ALA A 379 10.90 31.11 -7.59
C ALA A 379 10.14 29.97 -6.87
N ALA A 380 10.66 28.76 -6.97
CA ALA A 380 10.08 27.60 -6.33
C ALA A 380 9.98 27.81 -4.80
N HIS A 381 8.84 27.44 -4.23
CA HIS A 381 8.67 27.45 -2.77
C HIS A 381 9.55 26.37 -2.13
N PRO A 382 10.32 26.67 -1.06
CA PRO A 382 11.33 25.76 -0.53
C PRO A 382 10.77 24.41 -0.03
N ARG A 383 9.46 24.35 0.31
CA ARG A 383 8.81 23.13 0.84
C ARG A 383 7.71 22.58 -0.08
N MET A 384 7.17 23.36 -1.01
CA MET A 384 6.08 22.96 -1.91
C MET A 384 6.48 22.90 -3.38
N GLY A 385 7.72 23.30 -3.70
CA GLY A 385 8.24 23.26 -5.07
C GLY A 385 7.72 24.38 -5.97
N THR A 386 7.76 24.15 -7.27
CA THR A 386 7.29 25.07 -8.31
C THR A 386 5.77 25.24 -8.25
N ARG A 387 5.26 26.22 -9.01
CA ARG A 387 3.81 26.43 -9.14
C ARG A 387 3.09 25.18 -9.67
N ASP A 388 3.67 24.53 -10.68
CA ASP A 388 3.12 23.30 -11.27
C ASP A 388 3.07 22.14 -10.27
N GLN A 389 4.12 21.99 -9.48
CA GLN A 389 4.20 20.99 -8.39
C GLN A 389 3.15 21.26 -7.29
N GLN A 390 2.91 22.54 -6.97
CA GLN A 390 1.85 22.89 -6.01
C GLN A 390 0.47 22.56 -6.56
N ILE A 391 0.19 22.87 -7.85
CA ILE A 391 -1.08 22.54 -8.51
C ILE A 391 -1.34 21.02 -8.45
N ALA A 392 -0.35 20.22 -8.83
CA ALA A 392 -0.47 18.76 -8.82
C ALA A 392 -0.72 18.22 -7.41
N THR A 393 0.09 18.63 -6.43
CA THR A 393 -0.05 18.20 -5.04
C THR A 393 -1.41 18.60 -4.45
N ASP A 394 -1.84 19.84 -4.68
CA ASP A 394 -3.13 20.33 -4.18
C ASP A 394 -4.29 19.56 -4.83
N ALA A 395 -4.30 19.44 -6.14
CA ALA A 395 -5.45 18.91 -6.88
C ALA A 395 -5.62 17.39 -6.75
N ILE A 396 -4.51 16.63 -6.66
CA ILE A 396 -4.57 15.16 -6.64
C ILE A 396 -4.63 14.61 -5.19
N PHE A 397 -3.95 15.25 -4.24
CA PHE A 397 -3.72 14.67 -2.91
C PHE A 397 -4.27 15.52 -1.77
N ARG A 398 -3.76 16.75 -1.63
CA ARG A 398 -4.03 17.57 -0.43
C ARG A 398 -5.49 17.99 -0.31
N CYS A 399 -6.06 18.54 -1.36
CA CYS A 399 -7.45 19.01 -1.32
C CYS A 399 -8.44 17.85 -1.27
N PRO A 400 -8.30 16.77 -2.08
CA PRO A 400 -9.16 15.60 -1.92
C PRO A 400 -9.08 14.97 -0.52
N ALA A 401 -7.90 14.92 0.12
CA ALA A 401 -7.76 14.48 1.50
C ALA A 401 -8.50 15.38 2.49
N GLY A 402 -8.43 16.71 2.31
CA GLY A 402 -9.21 17.69 3.09
C GLY A 402 -10.71 17.50 2.92
N THR A 403 -11.17 17.36 1.67
CA THR A 403 -12.57 17.14 1.35
C THR A 403 -13.10 15.85 1.97
N LEU A 404 -12.38 14.72 1.82
CA LEU A 404 -12.75 13.46 2.45
C LEU A 404 -12.78 13.57 3.98
N THR A 405 -11.77 14.22 4.58
CA THR A 405 -11.73 14.49 6.03
C THR A 405 -12.96 15.23 6.49
N THR A 406 -13.32 16.33 5.82
CA THR A 406 -14.47 17.18 6.13
C THR A 406 -15.79 16.41 5.97
N LEU A 407 -15.91 15.62 4.89
CA LEU A 407 -17.06 14.79 4.61
C LEU A 407 -17.31 13.77 5.72
N LEU A 408 -16.28 13.01 6.10
CA LEU A 408 -16.38 11.98 7.14
C LEU A 408 -16.60 12.58 8.53
N ALA A 409 -15.84 13.62 8.89
CA ALA A 409 -16.01 14.32 10.16
C ALA A 409 -17.40 14.95 10.29
N GLY A 410 -17.92 15.56 9.20
CA GLY A 410 -19.28 16.09 9.12
C GLY A 410 -20.37 15.05 9.36
N ARG A 411 -20.09 13.78 9.04
CA ARG A 411 -20.95 12.61 9.31
C ARG A 411 -20.69 11.97 10.69
N GLY A 412 -19.78 12.53 11.48
CA GLY A 412 -19.46 12.07 12.84
C GLY A 412 -18.52 10.87 12.88
N TRP A 413 -17.72 10.64 11.84
CA TRP A 413 -16.64 9.65 11.89
C TRP A 413 -15.50 10.18 12.76
N PRO A 414 -14.77 9.33 13.49
CA PRO A 414 -13.51 9.69 14.15
C PRO A 414 -12.40 9.84 13.11
N VAL A 415 -11.99 11.08 12.80
CA VAL A 415 -11.01 11.36 11.75
C VAL A 415 -9.85 12.17 12.29
N TRP A 416 -8.64 11.78 11.96
CA TRP A 416 -7.41 12.50 12.21
C TRP A 416 -6.71 12.79 10.89
N ARG A 417 -6.26 14.02 10.69
CA ARG A 417 -5.56 14.46 9.49
C ARG A 417 -4.10 14.77 9.77
N TYR A 418 -3.21 14.47 8.82
CA TYR A 418 -1.82 14.86 8.87
C TYR A 418 -1.33 15.50 7.58
N GLU A 419 -0.22 16.23 7.69
CA GLU A 419 0.65 16.61 6.59
C GLU A 419 2.08 16.20 6.95
N PHE A 420 2.80 15.58 6.01
CA PHE A 420 4.15 15.11 6.22
C PHE A 420 5.13 15.93 5.39
N ASP A 421 6.20 16.43 6.04
CA ASP A 421 7.16 17.37 5.45
C ASP A 421 8.60 17.08 5.88
N ILE A 422 9.05 15.84 5.67
CA ILE A 422 10.44 15.44 5.89
C ILE A 422 10.99 14.92 4.57
N GLY A 423 11.73 15.77 3.88
CA GLY A 423 12.40 15.41 2.63
C GLY A 423 13.82 14.88 2.88
N THR A 424 14.31 14.08 1.96
CA THR A 424 15.67 13.54 2.00
C THR A 424 16.70 14.67 1.96
N GLY A 425 17.62 14.70 2.92
CA GLY A 425 18.66 15.71 2.99
C GLY A 425 18.16 17.15 3.25
N GLY A 426 16.93 17.31 3.77
CA GLY A 426 16.30 18.62 3.99
C GLY A 426 15.70 19.25 2.73
N GLY A 427 15.61 18.50 1.63
CA GLY A 427 14.92 18.89 0.39
C GLY A 427 13.40 18.78 0.47
N LEU A 428 12.76 18.83 -0.69
CA LEU A 428 11.32 18.56 -0.80
C LEU A 428 11.01 17.11 -0.36
N THR A 429 9.82 16.90 0.18
CA THR A 429 9.25 15.56 0.27
C THR A 429 9.07 14.97 -1.14
N HIS A 430 8.66 13.74 -1.23
CA HIS A 430 8.22 13.11 -2.46
C HIS A 430 7.05 12.18 -2.13
N HIS A 431 6.36 11.71 -3.13
CA HIS A 431 5.28 10.75 -2.98
C HIS A 431 5.77 9.47 -2.27
N GLY A 432 5.05 9.03 -1.23
CA GLY A 432 5.44 7.89 -0.41
C GLY A 432 6.60 8.14 0.57
N ALA A 433 7.05 9.40 0.76
CA ALA A 433 8.17 9.71 1.66
C ALA A 433 7.91 9.25 3.09
N GLU A 434 6.67 9.28 3.56
CA GLU A 434 6.29 8.89 4.92
C GLU A 434 6.35 7.37 5.17
N ILE A 435 6.34 6.54 4.11
CA ILE A 435 6.33 5.07 4.24
C ILE A 435 7.51 4.57 5.08
N GLN A 436 8.71 5.09 4.81
CA GLN A 436 9.91 4.70 5.57
C GLN A 436 9.83 5.08 7.05
N HIS A 437 9.13 6.17 7.39
CA HIS A 437 8.95 6.62 8.76
C HIS A 437 7.89 5.82 9.52
N ILE A 438 6.98 5.15 8.80
CA ILE A 438 5.95 4.28 9.39
C ILE A 438 6.45 2.84 9.49
N PHE A 439 7.03 2.31 8.41
CA PHE A 439 7.36 0.89 8.27
C PHE A 439 8.85 0.57 8.42
N GLY A 440 9.72 1.54 8.20
CA GLY A 440 11.18 1.36 8.27
C GLY A 440 11.75 1.39 9.67
N ASP A 441 13.08 1.34 9.74
CA ASP A 441 13.83 1.45 10.97
C ASP A 441 13.79 2.89 11.50
N GLN A 442 13.36 3.05 12.75
CA GLN A 442 13.42 4.35 13.41
C GLN A 442 14.88 4.69 13.73
N ARG A 443 15.35 5.80 13.18
CA ARG A 443 16.65 6.39 13.54
C ARG A 443 16.49 7.27 14.79
N ALA A 444 17.53 7.33 15.62
CA ALA A 444 17.58 8.27 16.75
C ALA A 444 17.31 9.70 16.24
N GLY A 445 16.38 10.41 16.85
CA GLY A 445 15.95 11.75 16.41
C GLY A 445 14.93 11.75 15.27
N SER A 446 14.45 10.59 14.81
CA SER A 446 13.35 10.55 13.86
C SER A 446 12.03 10.97 14.51
N VAL A 447 11.15 11.58 13.71
CA VAL A 447 9.76 11.83 14.13
C VAL A 447 9.09 10.49 14.38
N HIS A 448 8.46 10.32 15.53
CA HIS A 448 7.85 9.05 15.97
C HIS A 448 6.54 8.71 15.23
N LEU A 449 6.53 8.84 13.90
CA LEU A 449 5.33 8.56 13.08
C LEU A 449 4.85 7.12 13.29
N GLN A 450 5.77 6.16 13.36
CA GLN A 450 5.46 4.76 13.64
C GLN A 450 4.70 4.57 14.97
N ASP A 451 5.01 5.35 16.01
CA ASP A 451 4.33 5.25 17.31
C ASP A 451 2.85 5.64 17.21
N TYR A 452 2.54 6.65 16.39
CA TYR A 452 1.16 7.05 16.13
C TYR A 452 0.39 5.97 15.37
N TRP A 453 1.03 5.32 14.37
CA TRP A 453 0.41 4.22 13.62
C TRP A 453 0.17 3.00 14.49
N VAL A 454 1.12 2.62 15.34
CA VAL A 454 0.96 1.51 16.31
C VAL A 454 -0.16 1.81 17.30
N ALA A 455 -0.22 3.02 17.88
CA ALA A 455 -1.29 3.43 18.78
C ALA A 455 -2.65 3.35 18.08
N PHE A 456 -2.75 3.92 16.87
CA PHE A 456 -3.96 3.89 16.08
C PHE A 456 -4.38 2.45 15.74
N ALA A 457 -3.46 1.60 15.29
CA ALA A 457 -3.75 0.20 15.02
C ALA A 457 -4.18 -0.57 16.27
N THR A 458 -3.72 -0.18 17.45
CA THR A 458 -4.05 -0.85 18.70
C THR A 458 -5.41 -0.39 19.26
N THR A 459 -5.65 0.91 19.30
CA THR A 459 -6.77 1.52 20.05
C THR A 459 -7.81 2.21 19.18
N GLY A 460 -7.44 2.62 17.96
CA GLY A 460 -8.25 3.49 17.10
C GLY A 460 -8.07 4.98 17.38
N ASP A 461 -7.18 5.35 18.31
CA ASP A 461 -6.74 6.71 18.57
C ASP A 461 -5.22 6.78 18.38
N PRO A 462 -4.70 7.69 17.53
CA PRO A 462 -3.26 7.82 17.32
C PRO A 462 -2.54 8.50 18.49
N SER A 463 -3.25 9.17 19.39
CA SER A 463 -2.68 9.85 20.54
C SER A 463 -2.11 8.87 21.56
N GLY A 464 -1.19 9.32 22.41
CA GLY A 464 -0.59 8.49 23.44
C GLY A 464 0.47 9.25 24.24
N ASP A 465 0.94 8.65 25.33
CA ASP A 465 1.88 9.26 26.24
C ASP A 465 3.23 9.56 25.57
N GLY A 466 3.85 10.66 25.99
CA GLY A 466 5.22 11.03 25.58
C GLY A 466 5.34 11.64 24.18
N ARG A 467 4.23 11.93 23.49
CA ARG A 467 4.23 12.60 22.17
C ARG A 467 3.13 13.66 22.06
N PRO A 468 3.25 14.66 21.17
CA PRO A 468 2.20 15.64 20.93
C PRO A 468 0.86 14.97 20.63
N ALA A 469 -0.22 15.47 21.24
CA ALA A 469 -1.55 14.98 20.99
C ALA A 469 -1.94 15.25 19.53
N TRP A 470 -2.52 14.25 18.86
CA TRP A 470 -3.04 14.41 17.51
C TRP A 470 -4.50 14.89 17.59
N PRO A 471 -4.80 16.16 17.25
CA PRO A 471 -6.15 16.65 17.38
C PRO A 471 -7.08 15.98 16.36
N ARG A 472 -8.23 15.54 16.85
CA ARG A 472 -9.27 14.98 16.00
C ARG A 472 -9.98 16.09 15.23
N THR A 473 -10.15 15.93 13.92
CA THR A 473 -10.99 16.81 13.11
C THR A 473 -12.47 16.56 13.43
N THR A 474 -13.23 17.62 13.68
CA THR A 474 -14.66 17.58 13.90
C THR A 474 -15.41 18.56 12.99
N ARG A 475 -16.73 18.43 12.91
CA ARG A 475 -17.55 19.36 12.13
C ARG A 475 -17.36 20.79 12.64
N GLY A 476 -16.91 21.69 11.78
CA GLY A 476 -16.69 23.11 12.10
C GLY A 476 -15.40 23.42 12.87
N ALA A 477 -14.61 22.40 13.26
CA ALA A 477 -13.29 22.56 13.87
C ALA A 477 -12.26 21.65 13.19
N PRO A 478 -11.81 22.00 11.96
CA PRO A 478 -10.76 21.26 11.28
C PRO A 478 -9.44 21.37 12.06
N ALA A 479 -8.72 20.28 12.13
CA ALA A 479 -7.45 20.17 12.82
C ALA A 479 -6.56 19.16 12.09
N ASN A 480 -5.24 19.33 12.22
CA ASN A 480 -4.28 18.40 11.63
C ASN A 480 -2.99 18.32 12.47
N LEU A 481 -2.16 17.31 12.19
CA LEU A 481 -0.83 17.17 12.76
C LEU A 481 0.19 17.32 11.63
N LEU A 482 1.08 18.31 11.74
CA LEU A 482 2.24 18.42 10.86
C LEU A 482 3.38 17.60 11.42
N PHE A 483 3.96 16.74 10.57
CA PHE A 483 5.22 16.07 10.81
C PHE A 483 6.32 16.72 9.98
N ASP A 484 7.25 17.38 10.63
CA ASP A 484 8.41 17.99 9.98
C ASP A 484 9.72 17.66 10.73
N ALA A 485 10.83 18.22 10.28
CA ALA A 485 12.15 17.98 10.89
C ALA A 485 12.24 18.38 12.37
N ASN A 486 11.32 19.19 12.89
CA ASN A 486 11.25 19.62 14.29
C ASN A 486 10.35 18.69 15.14
N GLY A 487 9.66 17.74 14.52
CA GLY A 487 8.78 16.80 15.20
C GLY A 487 7.34 16.84 14.72
N ALA A 488 6.41 16.51 15.62
CA ALA A 488 4.98 16.52 15.37
C ALA A 488 4.35 17.77 16.01
N THR A 489 3.70 18.61 15.19
CA THR A 489 3.11 19.88 15.63
C THR A 489 1.60 19.91 15.38
N PRO A 490 0.75 19.91 16.43
CA PRO A 490 -0.70 20.07 16.28
C PRO A 490 -1.04 21.44 15.68
N ARG A 491 -1.99 21.45 14.73
CA ARG A 491 -2.46 22.66 14.05
C ARG A 491 -3.98 22.72 14.04
N THR A 492 -4.52 23.91 14.21
CA THR A 492 -5.94 24.22 13.99
C THR A 492 -6.14 24.73 12.57
N GLY A 493 -7.32 24.51 12.03
CA GLY A 493 -7.66 24.88 10.66
C GLY A 493 -7.35 23.79 9.64
N ASP A 494 -7.79 24.03 8.42
CA ASP A 494 -7.51 23.16 7.28
C ASP A 494 -6.21 23.57 6.57
N ILE A 495 -5.66 22.68 5.75
CA ILE A 495 -4.43 22.90 5.01
C ILE A 495 -4.80 23.52 3.67
N ARG A 496 -4.28 24.73 3.37
CA ARG A 496 -4.55 25.49 2.13
C ARG A 496 -6.07 25.61 1.80
N PRO A 497 -6.90 26.08 2.74
CA PRO A 497 -8.36 26.00 2.62
C PRO A 497 -8.92 26.77 1.41
N ASP A 498 -8.25 27.85 0.97
CA ASP A 498 -8.79 28.71 -0.09
C ASP A 498 -8.80 28.01 -1.45
N ILE A 499 -7.72 27.29 -1.80
CA ILE A 499 -7.70 26.52 -3.05
C ILE A 499 -8.53 25.24 -2.94
N CYS A 500 -8.51 24.57 -1.79
CA CYS A 500 -9.24 23.32 -1.62
C CYS A 500 -10.77 23.50 -1.66
N LYS A 501 -11.29 24.66 -1.25
CA LYS A 501 -12.72 24.99 -1.42
C LYS A 501 -13.15 25.13 -2.89
N LEU A 502 -12.21 25.46 -3.79
CA LEU A 502 -12.49 25.61 -5.21
C LEU A 502 -12.59 24.27 -5.95
N GLN A 503 -11.94 23.21 -5.44
CA GLN A 503 -11.98 21.90 -6.09
C GLN A 503 -13.36 21.21 -6.00
N GLY A 504 -14.16 21.56 -5.01
CA GLY A 504 -15.47 20.96 -4.82
C GLY A 504 -15.43 19.64 -4.05
N LEU A 505 -16.58 18.95 -4.00
CA LEU A 505 -16.74 17.66 -3.33
C LEU A 505 -16.29 16.50 -4.22
N LEU A 506 -15.92 15.40 -3.56
CA LEU A 506 -15.59 14.10 -4.19
C LEU A 506 -16.71 13.55 -5.06
#